data_7a00e2439d709321819baaff8b781c80
#
_entry.id   7a00e2439d709321819baaff8b781c80
#
_cell.length_a   1.000
_cell.length_b   1.000
_cell.length_c   1.000
_cell.angle_alpha   90.00
_cell.angle_beta   90.00
_cell.angle_gamma   90.00
#
_symmetry.space_group_name_H-M   'P 1'
#
loop_
_entity.id
_entity.type
_entity.pdbx_description
1 polymer ?
#
loop_
_entity_poly.entity_id
_entity_poly.type
_entity_poly.pdbx_seq_one_letter_code
_entity_poly.pdbx_strand_id
1 'polypeptide(L)'
;MNQYFHRLFLGLTLLVGIASTTNAQKEIPQLVGLRVHDEAHVLSQGAIDKLEQTLKAFEDSTTNQVAILTIASLDGEILEQYALRVAHDEWNLGQKEKDNGVLLLIVVNDRKVRIEAGQGLEGVLTDALSSRIIRNEIAPNFRRGDYDTGINAAVNAIILGIKGEYKADQAPIGRNNGRSRLPFMLIVFLVFILSRFLNRNKSRSGGWTSSGGWFIGGMGGMGGGGGGGGFSGGGGSFGGGGSSGSW
;
A
#
# COMPACT_ATOMS: atom_id res chain seq x y z
N MET A 1 26.36 27.98 -50.47
CA MET A 1 25.49 26.79 -50.45
C MET A 1 25.46 26.11 -49.07
N ASN A 2 26.50 26.22 -48.22
CA ASN A 2 26.55 25.54 -46.91
C ASN A 2 25.78 26.24 -45.75
N GLN A 3 25.59 27.54 -45.79
CA GLN A 3 24.92 28.24 -44.66
C GLN A 3 23.39 27.98 -44.55
N TYR A 4 22.75 27.74 -45.67
CA TYR A 4 21.32 27.44 -45.69
C TYR A 4 21.05 26.00 -45.20
N PHE A 5 21.97 25.07 -45.49
CA PHE A 5 21.89 23.70 -45.04
C PHE A 5 22.05 23.57 -43.51
N HIS A 6 22.97 24.32 -42.91
CA HIS A 6 23.13 24.33 -41.44
C HIS A 6 21.92 24.97 -40.72
N ARG A 7 21.34 26.04 -41.31
CA ARG A 7 20.13 26.64 -40.74
C ARG A 7 18.90 25.75 -40.85
N LEU A 8 18.77 25.02 -41.96
CA LEU A 8 17.70 24.03 -42.15
C LEU A 8 17.86 22.83 -41.19
N PHE A 9 19.10 22.36 -41.02
CA PHE A 9 19.42 21.27 -40.10
C PHE A 9 19.24 21.67 -38.64
N LEU A 10 19.61 22.90 -38.25
CA LEU A 10 19.40 23.42 -36.92
C LEU A 10 17.90 23.63 -36.62
N GLY A 11 17.11 24.05 -37.61
CA GLY A 11 15.66 24.14 -37.50
C GLY A 11 14.96 22.80 -37.35
N LEU A 12 15.45 21.77 -38.04
CA LEU A 12 14.89 20.42 -37.99
C LEU A 12 15.23 19.71 -36.66
N THR A 13 16.43 19.93 -36.11
CA THR A 13 16.82 19.39 -34.79
C THR A 13 16.06 20.06 -33.65
N LEU A 14 15.71 21.34 -33.79
CA LEU A 14 14.90 22.03 -32.79
C LEU A 14 13.44 21.56 -32.79
N LEU A 15 12.93 21.14 -33.96
CA LEU A 15 11.55 20.65 -34.09
C LEU A 15 11.36 19.25 -33.54
N VAL A 16 12.39 18.43 -33.48
CA VAL A 16 12.35 17.05 -32.94
C VAL A 16 12.45 17.03 -31.40
N GLY A 17 12.92 18.12 -30.79
CA GLY A 17 13.09 18.23 -29.32
C GLY A 17 11.82 18.48 -28.49
N ILE A 18 10.66 18.69 -29.12
CA ILE A 18 9.39 19.01 -28.43
C ILE A 18 8.38 17.85 -28.54
N ALA A 19 8.86 16.64 -28.53
CA ALA A 19 8.01 15.52 -28.17
C ALA A 19 7.85 15.54 -26.64
N SER A 20 7.05 16.46 -26.14
CA SER A 20 6.59 16.43 -24.75
C SER A 20 5.90 15.09 -24.56
N THR A 21 6.49 14.18 -23.80
CA THR A 21 5.79 13.02 -23.28
C THR A 21 4.72 13.55 -22.33
N THR A 22 3.55 13.86 -22.86
CA THR A 22 2.36 14.02 -22.04
C THR A 22 2.13 12.66 -21.39
N ASN A 23 2.52 12.49 -20.13
CA ASN A 23 1.98 11.42 -19.32
C ASN A 23 0.47 11.68 -19.27
N ALA A 24 -0.28 11.00 -20.13
CA ALA A 24 -1.72 11.03 -20.07
C ALA A 24 -2.10 10.42 -18.72
N GLN A 25 -2.69 11.22 -17.85
CA GLN A 25 -3.26 10.72 -16.61
C GLN A 25 -4.34 9.70 -16.97
N LYS A 26 -4.38 8.59 -16.24
CA LYS A 26 -5.41 7.57 -16.45
C LYS A 26 -6.78 8.15 -16.15
N GLU A 27 -7.71 7.90 -17.04
CA GLU A 27 -9.10 8.30 -16.87
C GLU A 27 -9.72 7.62 -15.66
N ILE A 28 -10.52 8.38 -14.92
CA ILE A 28 -11.24 7.90 -13.74
C ILE A 28 -12.69 7.72 -14.14
N PRO A 29 -13.31 6.54 -13.88
CA PRO A 29 -14.71 6.33 -14.16
C PRO A 29 -15.58 7.25 -13.29
N GLN A 30 -16.69 7.71 -13.87
CA GLN A 30 -17.62 8.57 -13.14
C GLN A 30 -18.32 7.79 -12.02
N LEU A 31 -18.51 8.43 -10.89
CA LEU A 31 -19.30 7.88 -9.78
C LEU A 31 -20.80 7.99 -10.11
N VAL A 32 -21.39 6.91 -10.62
CA VAL A 32 -22.79 6.88 -11.09
C VAL A 32 -23.77 6.35 -10.04
N GLY A 33 -23.63 6.80 -8.79
CA GLY A 33 -24.59 6.45 -7.74
C GLY A 33 -24.44 5.04 -7.15
N LEU A 34 -23.48 4.26 -7.64
CA LEU A 34 -23.09 2.97 -7.09
C LEU A 34 -21.83 3.14 -6.23
N ARG A 35 -21.63 2.22 -5.30
CA ARG A 35 -20.43 2.16 -4.45
C ARG A 35 -19.38 1.21 -4.98
N VAL A 36 -19.79 0.31 -5.89
CA VAL A 36 -18.93 -0.71 -6.48
C VAL A 36 -18.79 -0.47 -7.97
N HIS A 37 -17.58 -0.12 -8.40
CA HIS A 37 -17.20 0.11 -9.79
C HIS A 37 -16.19 -0.95 -10.21
N ASP A 38 -16.66 -1.97 -10.94
CA ASP A 38 -15.86 -3.11 -11.38
C ASP A 38 -15.46 -2.96 -12.86
N GLU A 39 -14.54 -2.01 -13.13
CA GLU A 39 -14.02 -1.76 -14.49
C GLU A 39 -13.07 -2.86 -14.98
N ALA A 40 -12.51 -3.63 -14.05
CA ALA A 40 -11.67 -4.79 -14.39
C ALA A 40 -12.48 -6.06 -14.65
N HIS A 41 -13.81 -6.05 -14.42
CA HIS A 41 -14.71 -7.19 -14.57
C HIS A 41 -14.23 -8.47 -13.87
N VAL A 42 -13.79 -8.33 -12.63
CA VAL A 42 -13.29 -9.44 -11.81
C VAL A 42 -14.26 -9.92 -10.75
N LEU A 43 -15.38 -9.22 -10.58
CA LEU A 43 -16.44 -9.57 -9.64
C LEU A 43 -17.61 -10.27 -10.34
N SER A 44 -18.19 -11.24 -9.66
CA SER A 44 -19.48 -11.77 -10.08
C SER A 44 -20.61 -10.77 -9.78
N GLN A 45 -21.69 -10.81 -10.56
CA GLN A 45 -22.84 -9.93 -10.31
C GLN A 45 -23.40 -10.13 -8.90
N GLY A 46 -23.45 -11.37 -8.41
CA GLY A 46 -23.92 -11.65 -7.06
C GLY A 46 -23.04 -11.05 -5.96
N ALA A 47 -21.72 -10.94 -6.20
CA ALA A 47 -20.81 -10.26 -5.28
C ALA A 47 -21.03 -8.74 -5.30
N ILE A 48 -21.21 -8.16 -6.49
CA ILE A 48 -21.53 -6.72 -6.65
C ILE A 48 -22.81 -6.37 -5.89
N ASP A 49 -23.89 -7.09 -6.13
CA ASP A 49 -25.20 -6.84 -5.51
C ASP A 49 -25.11 -6.91 -3.98
N LYS A 50 -24.38 -7.91 -3.44
CA LYS A 50 -24.17 -8.08 -2.01
C LYS A 50 -23.30 -6.96 -1.42
N LEU A 51 -22.24 -6.56 -2.10
CA LEU A 51 -21.37 -5.47 -1.68
C LEU A 51 -22.13 -4.15 -1.66
N GLU A 52 -22.88 -3.84 -2.71
CA GLU A 52 -23.74 -2.64 -2.76
C GLU A 52 -24.72 -2.57 -1.59
N GLN A 53 -25.42 -3.68 -1.31
CA GLN A 53 -26.35 -3.75 -0.19
C GLN A 53 -25.63 -3.54 1.15
N THR A 54 -24.48 -4.17 1.34
CA THR A 54 -23.68 -4.06 2.57
C THR A 54 -23.17 -2.64 2.78
N LEU A 55 -22.60 -2.04 1.75
CA LEU A 55 -22.03 -0.70 1.80
C LEU A 55 -23.11 0.36 1.98
N LYS A 56 -24.27 0.19 1.31
CA LYS A 56 -25.41 1.07 1.51
C LYS A 56 -25.91 1.01 2.95
N ALA A 57 -26.12 -0.18 3.50
CA ALA A 57 -26.60 -0.33 4.88
C ALA A 57 -25.59 0.24 5.90
N PHE A 58 -24.29 0.13 5.62
CA PHE A 58 -23.25 0.72 6.44
C PHE A 58 -23.30 2.25 6.41
N GLU A 59 -23.40 2.85 5.22
CA GLU A 59 -23.54 4.30 5.07
C GLU A 59 -24.82 4.83 5.73
N ASP A 60 -25.97 4.18 5.51
CA ASP A 60 -27.25 4.56 6.11
C ASP A 60 -27.19 4.58 7.65
N SER A 61 -26.40 3.70 8.25
CA SER A 61 -26.28 3.56 9.71
C SER A 61 -25.22 4.42 10.38
N THR A 62 -24.16 4.79 9.64
CA THR A 62 -22.97 5.45 10.21
C THR A 62 -22.62 6.76 9.55
N THR A 63 -23.20 7.04 8.39
CA THR A 63 -22.84 8.13 7.47
C THR A 63 -21.44 7.99 6.84
N ASN A 64 -20.65 6.96 7.17
CA ASN A 64 -19.36 6.71 6.56
C ASN A 64 -19.55 6.13 5.16
N GLN A 65 -18.80 6.63 4.21
CA GLN A 65 -18.85 6.21 2.81
C GLN A 65 -17.70 5.30 2.49
N VAL A 66 -17.97 4.12 1.95
CA VAL A 66 -16.95 3.20 1.44
C VAL A 66 -17.28 2.91 -0.03
N ALA A 67 -16.32 3.13 -0.90
CA ALA A 67 -16.41 2.84 -2.32
C ALA A 67 -15.32 1.87 -2.75
N ILE A 68 -15.62 1.09 -3.79
CA ILE A 68 -14.72 0.10 -4.37
C ILE A 68 -14.50 0.46 -5.84
N LEU A 69 -13.26 0.45 -6.26
CA LEU A 69 -12.90 0.58 -7.67
C LEU A 69 -11.93 -0.54 -8.04
N THR A 70 -12.28 -1.32 -9.04
CA THR A 70 -11.33 -2.22 -9.70
C THR A 70 -10.98 -1.68 -11.08
N ILE A 71 -9.70 -1.70 -11.43
CA ILE A 71 -9.21 -1.32 -12.76
C ILE A 71 -8.21 -2.35 -13.27
N ALA A 72 -8.06 -2.43 -14.58
CA ALA A 72 -7.12 -3.36 -15.18
C ALA A 72 -5.66 -3.00 -14.89
N SER A 73 -5.25 -1.75 -15.12
CA SER A 73 -3.87 -1.27 -14.96
C SER A 73 -3.84 0.22 -14.63
N LEU A 74 -2.76 0.68 -14.02
CA LEU A 74 -2.48 2.12 -13.80
C LEU A 74 -1.85 2.81 -15.01
N ASP A 75 -1.43 2.03 -16.01
CA ASP A 75 -0.76 2.54 -17.22
C ASP A 75 0.48 3.40 -16.92
N GLY A 76 1.16 3.07 -15.81
CA GLY A 76 2.38 3.76 -15.35
C GLY A 76 2.14 4.87 -14.32
N GLU A 77 0.90 5.19 -13.98
CA GLU A 77 0.60 6.16 -12.93
C GLU A 77 0.93 5.61 -11.53
N ILE A 78 1.22 6.49 -10.60
CA ILE A 78 1.52 6.14 -9.21
C ILE A 78 0.22 5.79 -8.49
N LEU A 79 0.17 4.61 -7.86
CA LEU A 79 -1.02 4.06 -7.20
C LEU A 79 -1.64 5.05 -6.19
N GLU A 80 -0.81 5.66 -5.37
CA GLU A 80 -1.23 6.59 -4.32
C GLU A 80 -1.85 7.86 -4.92
N GLN A 81 -1.24 8.38 -5.98
CA GLN A 81 -1.74 9.59 -6.66
C GLN A 81 -3.06 9.32 -7.37
N TYR A 82 -3.17 8.17 -8.04
CA TYR A 82 -4.41 7.77 -8.68
C TYR A 82 -5.53 7.57 -7.64
N ALA A 83 -5.25 6.86 -6.55
CA ALA A 83 -6.23 6.63 -5.48
C ALA A 83 -6.73 7.94 -4.86
N LEU A 84 -5.82 8.88 -4.59
CA LEU A 84 -6.16 10.18 -4.03
C LEU A 84 -7.03 10.99 -5.01
N ARG A 85 -6.68 11.02 -6.31
CA ARG A 85 -7.51 11.67 -7.34
C ARG A 85 -8.92 11.07 -7.42
N VAL A 86 -9.02 9.74 -7.39
CA VAL A 86 -10.33 9.07 -7.39
C VAL A 86 -11.12 9.46 -6.16
N ALA A 87 -10.54 9.30 -4.97
CA ALA A 87 -11.26 9.48 -3.71
C ALA A 87 -11.64 10.94 -3.45
N HIS A 88 -10.73 11.87 -3.74
CA HIS A 88 -10.86 13.27 -3.39
C HIS A 88 -11.37 14.13 -4.56
N ASP A 89 -10.66 14.12 -5.71
CA ASP A 89 -10.92 15.10 -6.76
C ASP A 89 -12.14 14.76 -7.59
N GLU A 90 -12.34 13.47 -7.91
CA GLU A 90 -13.39 13.04 -8.82
C GLU A 90 -14.63 12.53 -8.09
N TRP A 91 -14.46 11.61 -7.15
CA TRP A 91 -15.59 11.00 -6.45
C TRP A 91 -16.02 11.76 -5.20
N ASN A 92 -15.19 12.66 -4.69
CA ASN A 92 -15.47 13.46 -3.51
C ASN A 92 -16.04 12.63 -2.35
N LEU A 93 -15.41 11.48 -2.05
CA LEU A 93 -15.89 10.53 -1.06
C LEU A 93 -15.90 11.13 0.35
N GLY A 94 -16.90 10.72 1.13
CA GLY A 94 -17.10 11.21 2.48
C GLY A 94 -17.99 12.45 2.53
N GLN A 95 -18.33 12.85 3.75
CA GLN A 95 -19.11 14.04 4.00
C GLN A 95 -18.20 15.19 4.38
N LYS A 96 -18.53 16.38 3.89
CA LYS A 96 -17.87 17.61 4.30
C LYS A 96 -17.86 17.74 5.82
N GLU A 97 -16.73 18.16 6.38
CA GLU A 97 -16.50 18.32 7.84
C GLU A 97 -16.37 17.00 8.63
N LYS A 98 -16.71 15.86 8.03
CA LYS A 98 -16.53 14.54 8.68
C LYS A 98 -15.33 13.78 8.11
N ASP A 99 -14.97 14.06 6.87
CA ASP A 99 -13.86 13.44 6.16
C ASP A 99 -13.87 11.91 6.26
N ASN A 100 -15.08 11.33 6.14
CA ASN A 100 -15.41 9.96 6.50
C ASN A 100 -15.57 9.04 5.27
N GLY A 101 -14.78 9.30 4.24
CA GLY A 101 -14.72 8.49 3.02
C GLY A 101 -13.64 7.41 3.09
N VAL A 102 -13.86 6.28 2.42
CA VAL A 102 -12.85 5.23 2.20
C VAL A 102 -12.93 4.75 0.76
N LEU A 103 -11.80 4.65 0.08
CA LEU A 103 -11.67 4.00 -1.21
C LEU A 103 -10.87 2.70 -1.07
N LEU A 104 -11.45 1.60 -1.56
CA LEU A 104 -10.72 0.35 -1.81
C LEU A 104 -10.43 0.26 -3.31
N LEU A 105 -9.19 0.54 -3.70
CA LEU A 105 -8.72 0.47 -5.08
C LEU A 105 -7.98 -0.84 -5.34
N ILE A 106 -8.37 -1.57 -6.38
CA ILE A 106 -7.73 -2.80 -6.84
C ILE A 106 -7.25 -2.63 -8.27
N VAL A 107 -5.97 -2.85 -8.52
CA VAL A 107 -5.33 -2.80 -9.84
C VAL A 107 -4.88 -4.19 -10.24
N VAL A 108 -5.66 -4.83 -11.09
CA VAL A 108 -5.60 -6.29 -11.29
C VAL A 108 -4.31 -6.75 -11.96
N ASN A 109 -3.95 -6.17 -13.10
CA ASN A 109 -2.76 -6.57 -13.86
C ASN A 109 -1.46 -6.20 -13.14
N ASP A 110 -1.47 -5.09 -12.41
CA ASP A 110 -0.31 -4.61 -11.63
C ASP A 110 -0.20 -5.34 -10.28
N ARG A 111 -1.22 -6.11 -9.90
CA ARG A 111 -1.35 -6.79 -8.60
C ARG A 111 -1.16 -5.84 -7.43
N LYS A 112 -1.76 -4.69 -7.52
CA LYS A 112 -1.67 -3.65 -6.49
C LYS A 112 -3.04 -3.39 -5.88
N VAL A 113 -3.04 -3.11 -4.60
CA VAL A 113 -4.25 -2.70 -3.86
C VAL A 113 -3.91 -1.54 -2.95
N ARG A 114 -4.85 -0.63 -2.80
CA ARG A 114 -4.76 0.46 -1.84
C ARG A 114 -6.09 0.64 -1.11
N ILE A 115 -5.99 0.86 0.18
CA ILE A 115 -7.07 1.39 1.01
C ILE A 115 -6.69 2.84 1.29
N GLU A 116 -7.49 3.77 0.80
CA GLU A 116 -7.34 5.20 1.05
C GLU A 116 -8.42 5.62 2.04
N ALA A 117 -8.03 6.29 3.13
CA ALA A 117 -8.95 6.72 4.19
C ALA A 117 -8.97 8.24 4.31
N GLY A 118 -10.16 8.80 4.44
CA GLY A 118 -10.34 10.21 4.77
C GLY A 118 -9.86 10.52 6.18
N GLN A 119 -9.47 11.77 6.43
CA GLN A 119 -8.87 12.22 7.69
C GLN A 119 -9.72 11.88 8.92
N GLY A 120 -11.04 11.94 8.81
CA GLY A 120 -11.95 11.60 9.91
C GLY A 120 -11.91 10.13 10.32
N LEU A 121 -11.38 9.27 9.48
CA LEU A 121 -11.30 7.83 9.75
C LEU A 121 -9.87 7.33 10.07
N GLU A 122 -8.83 8.16 9.90
CA GLU A 122 -7.44 7.76 10.15
C GLU A 122 -7.20 7.26 11.59
N GLY A 123 -7.94 7.77 12.54
CA GLY A 123 -7.83 7.36 13.95
C GLY A 123 -8.31 5.93 14.22
N VAL A 124 -9.24 5.41 13.41
CA VAL A 124 -9.82 4.06 13.55
C VAL A 124 -9.37 3.11 12.44
N LEU A 125 -9.31 3.58 11.20
CA LEU A 125 -8.78 2.84 10.05
C LEU A 125 -7.34 3.29 9.78
N THR A 126 -6.46 3.01 10.74
CA THR A 126 -5.04 3.40 10.66
C THR A 126 -4.31 2.69 9.52
N ASP A 127 -3.17 3.23 9.07
CA ASP A 127 -2.31 2.60 8.06
C ASP A 127 -1.91 1.18 8.45
N ALA A 128 -1.63 0.97 9.74
CA ALA A 128 -1.28 -0.35 10.26
C ALA A 128 -2.44 -1.34 10.14
N LEU A 129 -3.68 -0.90 10.40
CA LEU A 129 -4.88 -1.72 10.24
C LEU A 129 -5.15 -1.99 8.77
N SER A 130 -5.14 -0.96 7.92
CA SER A 130 -5.30 -1.07 6.47
C SER A 130 -4.29 -2.04 5.85
N SER A 131 -3.02 -1.93 6.23
CA SER A 131 -1.97 -2.87 5.82
C SER A 131 -2.23 -4.30 6.28
N ARG A 132 -2.79 -4.49 7.48
CA ARG A 132 -3.17 -5.81 7.99
C ARG A 132 -4.34 -6.41 7.22
N ILE A 133 -5.36 -5.63 6.91
CA ILE A 133 -6.49 -6.04 6.08
C ILE A 133 -6.00 -6.51 4.70
N ILE A 134 -5.12 -5.74 4.06
CA ILE A 134 -4.55 -6.13 2.78
C ILE A 134 -3.83 -7.47 2.87
N ARG A 135 -2.99 -7.68 3.89
CA ARG A 135 -2.20 -8.91 4.03
C ARG A 135 -3.01 -10.14 4.41
N ASN A 136 -4.04 -9.96 5.25
CA ASN A 136 -4.76 -11.09 5.82
C ASN A 136 -6.03 -11.44 5.04
N GLU A 137 -6.76 -10.43 4.54
CA GLU A 137 -8.06 -10.62 3.91
C GLU A 137 -7.96 -10.61 2.38
N ILE A 138 -7.17 -9.69 1.81
CA ILE A 138 -7.11 -9.50 0.35
C ILE A 138 -6.08 -10.43 -0.29
N ALA A 139 -4.82 -10.29 0.06
CA ALA A 139 -3.73 -10.94 -0.65
C ALA A 139 -3.84 -12.49 -0.71
N PRO A 140 -4.27 -13.21 0.33
CA PRO A 140 -4.40 -14.67 0.26
C PRO A 140 -5.48 -15.14 -0.73
N ASN A 141 -6.58 -14.38 -0.84
CA ASN A 141 -7.67 -14.68 -1.75
C ASN A 141 -7.28 -14.34 -3.19
N PHE A 142 -6.71 -13.18 -3.42
CA PHE A 142 -6.31 -12.73 -4.75
C PHE A 142 -5.20 -13.58 -5.38
N ARG A 143 -4.28 -14.15 -4.57
CA ARG A 143 -3.30 -15.13 -5.06
C ARG A 143 -3.94 -16.39 -5.61
N ARG A 144 -5.16 -16.73 -5.19
CA ARG A 144 -5.96 -17.85 -5.72
C ARG A 144 -6.89 -17.43 -6.85
N GLY A 145 -6.91 -16.15 -7.22
CA GLY A 145 -7.85 -15.60 -8.19
C GLY A 145 -9.26 -15.39 -7.65
N ASP A 146 -9.47 -15.52 -6.35
CA ASP A 146 -10.78 -15.38 -5.70
C ASP A 146 -11.01 -13.94 -5.27
N TYR A 147 -11.39 -13.10 -6.23
CA TYR A 147 -11.63 -11.67 -6.02
C TYR A 147 -12.91 -11.43 -5.21
N ASP A 148 -13.97 -12.19 -5.47
CA ASP A 148 -15.25 -12.07 -4.76
C ASP A 148 -15.06 -12.23 -3.25
N THR A 149 -14.41 -13.31 -2.84
CA THR A 149 -14.14 -13.58 -1.42
C THR A 149 -13.19 -12.54 -0.82
N GLY A 150 -12.13 -12.17 -1.54
CA GLY A 150 -11.14 -11.23 -1.05
C GLY A 150 -11.70 -9.83 -0.81
N ILE A 151 -12.52 -9.33 -1.74
CA ILE A 151 -13.14 -8.00 -1.60
C ILE A 151 -14.23 -8.00 -0.53
N ASN A 152 -15.07 -9.06 -0.47
CA ASN A 152 -16.05 -9.17 0.61
C ASN A 152 -15.40 -9.23 1.99
N ALA A 153 -14.31 -10.00 2.16
CA ALA A 153 -13.57 -10.07 3.41
C ALA A 153 -12.96 -8.71 3.78
N ALA A 154 -12.36 -8.01 2.81
CA ALA A 154 -11.79 -6.68 3.01
C ALA A 154 -12.84 -5.66 3.47
N VAL A 155 -14.00 -5.61 2.79
CA VAL A 155 -15.09 -4.70 3.14
C VAL A 155 -15.59 -4.97 4.56
N ASN A 156 -15.81 -6.22 4.92
CA ASN A 156 -16.20 -6.57 6.29
C ASN A 156 -15.15 -6.14 7.32
N ALA A 157 -13.88 -6.35 7.03
CA ALA A 157 -12.77 -5.95 7.90
C ALA A 157 -12.66 -4.42 8.03
N ILE A 158 -12.85 -3.66 6.93
CA ILE A 158 -12.90 -2.20 6.94
C ILE A 158 -14.06 -1.70 7.82
N ILE A 159 -15.26 -2.26 7.63
CA ILE A 159 -16.44 -1.92 8.42
C ILE A 159 -16.20 -2.18 9.92
N LEU A 160 -15.66 -3.35 10.27
CA LEU A 160 -15.32 -3.69 11.65
C LEU A 160 -14.20 -2.79 12.20
N GLY A 161 -13.24 -2.41 11.37
CA GLY A 161 -12.18 -1.48 11.72
C GLY A 161 -12.74 -0.11 12.10
N ILE A 162 -13.62 0.45 11.27
CA ILE A 162 -14.28 1.74 11.52
C ILE A 162 -15.13 1.70 12.79
N LYS A 163 -15.80 0.56 13.07
CA LYS A 163 -16.56 0.35 14.31
C LYS A 163 -15.69 0.10 15.55
N GLY A 164 -14.37 -0.05 15.39
CA GLY A 164 -13.46 -0.43 16.48
C GLY A 164 -13.59 -1.89 16.92
N GLU A 165 -14.22 -2.73 16.11
CA GLU A 165 -14.53 -4.14 16.42
C GLU A 165 -13.60 -5.14 15.70
N TYR A 166 -12.73 -4.68 14.80
CA TYR A 166 -11.82 -5.55 14.07
C TYR A 166 -10.83 -6.22 15.03
N LYS A 167 -11.10 -7.46 15.34
CA LYS A 167 -10.14 -8.36 15.97
C LYS A 167 -9.43 -9.07 14.81
N ALA A 168 -8.18 -8.73 14.59
CA ALA A 168 -7.34 -9.62 13.82
C ALA A 168 -7.39 -10.95 14.59
N ASP A 169 -8.17 -11.90 14.12
CA ASP A 169 -7.89 -13.26 14.49
C ASP A 169 -6.40 -13.39 14.28
N GLN A 170 -5.69 -13.84 15.33
CA GLN A 170 -4.31 -14.22 15.18
C GLN A 170 -4.36 -15.33 14.12
N ALA A 171 -4.34 -14.90 12.86
CA ALA A 171 -4.07 -15.82 11.77
C ALA A 171 -2.87 -16.59 12.30
N PRO A 172 -2.93 -17.92 12.40
CA PRO A 172 -1.81 -18.66 12.92
C PRO A 172 -0.66 -18.11 12.12
N ILE A 173 0.24 -17.42 12.81
CA ILE A 173 1.48 -16.90 12.23
C ILE A 173 1.93 -18.07 11.43
N GLY A 174 1.73 -17.95 10.09
CA GLY A 174 1.94 -19.09 9.22
C GLY A 174 3.25 -19.61 9.69
N ARG A 175 3.23 -20.81 10.31
CA ARG A 175 4.42 -21.44 10.82
C ARG A 175 5.33 -21.38 9.63
N ASN A 176 6.07 -20.27 9.58
CA ASN A 176 7.28 -20.24 8.83
C ASN A 176 7.96 -21.50 9.37
N ASN A 177 7.90 -22.57 8.60
CA ASN A 177 8.90 -23.60 8.63
C ASN A 177 10.20 -22.94 8.20
N GLY A 178 10.51 -21.84 8.88
CA GLY A 178 11.85 -21.41 9.06
C GLY A 178 12.51 -22.64 9.60
N ARG A 179 13.16 -23.39 8.71
CA ARG A 179 14.17 -24.35 9.07
C ARG A 179 14.88 -23.71 10.23
N SER A 180 14.59 -24.25 11.41
CA SER A 180 15.06 -23.70 12.67
C SER A 180 16.54 -23.44 12.50
N ARG A 181 16.93 -22.16 12.56
CA ARG A 181 18.36 -21.79 12.52
C ARG A 181 19.10 -22.32 13.77
N LEU A 182 18.33 -22.90 14.68
CA LEU A 182 18.84 -23.60 15.86
C LEU A 182 19.85 -24.72 15.51
N PRO A 183 19.60 -25.66 14.55
CA PRO A 183 20.62 -26.67 14.25
C PRO A 183 21.86 -26.03 13.62
N PHE A 184 21.71 -24.97 12.83
CA PHE A 184 22.86 -24.29 12.23
C PHE A 184 23.69 -23.57 13.29
N MET A 185 23.05 -22.87 14.23
CA MET A 185 23.74 -22.23 15.36
C MET A 185 24.41 -23.24 16.27
N LEU A 186 23.78 -24.39 16.52
CA LEU A 186 24.38 -25.47 17.29
C LEU A 186 25.60 -26.06 16.57
N ILE A 187 25.54 -26.25 15.25
CA ILE A 187 26.67 -26.74 14.46
C ILE A 187 27.83 -25.73 14.52
N VAL A 188 27.56 -24.43 14.34
CA VAL A 188 28.57 -23.38 14.42
C VAL A 188 29.19 -23.34 15.83
N PHE A 189 28.37 -23.47 16.88
CA PHE A 189 28.83 -23.51 18.25
C PHE A 189 29.66 -24.76 18.57
N LEU A 190 29.26 -25.90 18.04
CA LEU A 190 29.99 -27.17 18.17
C LEU A 190 31.33 -27.14 17.44
N VAL A 191 31.38 -26.56 16.23
CA VAL A 191 32.62 -26.35 15.48
C VAL A 191 33.56 -25.40 16.23
N PHE A 192 33.01 -24.34 16.84
CA PHE A 192 33.78 -23.41 17.66
C PHE A 192 34.37 -24.09 18.90
N ILE A 193 33.60 -24.92 19.60
CA ILE A 193 34.10 -25.68 20.77
C ILE A 193 35.14 -26.72 20.32
N LEU A 194 34.91 -27.47 19.22
CA LEU A 194 35.84 -28.42 18.68
C LEU A 194 37.17 -27.75 18.25
N SER A 195 37.09 -26.61 17.61
CA SER A 195 38.28 -25.84 17.21
C SER A 195 39.10 -25.40 18.42
N ARG A 196 38.43 -25.06 19.52
CA ARG A 196 39.09 -24.67 20.78
C ARG A 196 39.73 -25.89 21.47
N PHE A 197 39.14 -27.09 21.32
CA PHE A 197 39.71 -28.33 21.87
C PHE A 197 40.88 -28.85 21.05
N LEU A 198 40.80 -28.79 19.73
CA LEU A 198 41.85 -29.22 18.82
C LEU A 198 43.07 -28.27 18.79
N ASN A 199 42.87 -26.99 19.15
CA ASN A 199 43.91 -25.98 19.13
C ASN A 199 44.61 -25.81 20.48
N ARG A 200 44.45 -26.78 21.41
CA ARG A 200 45.02 -26.70 22.77
C ARG A 200 46.52 -27.05 22.88
N ASN A 201 47.18 -27.29 21.73
CA ASN A 201 48.59 -27.62 21.70
C ASN A 201 49.43 -26.71 20.80
N LYS A 202 49.37 -25.41 21.01
CA LYS A 202 50.52 -24.56 20.64
C LYS A 202 50.57 -23.36 21.60
N SER A 203 51.52 -23.46 22.51
CA SER A 203 51.95 -22.40 23.39
C SER A 203 52.58 -21.26 22.61
N ARG A 204 52.47 -20.10 23.22
CA ARG A 204 53.36 -18.95 23.29
C ARG A 204 53.08 -17.78 22.36
N SER A 205 52.87 -16.76 23.11
CA SER A 205 53.52 -15.45 23.06
C SER A 205 52.72 -14.32 22.44
N GLY A 206 52.29 -13.44 23.28
CA GLY A 206 52.70 -12.03 23.30
C GLY A 206 51.65 -11.09 22.66
N GLY A 207 51.20 -10.16 23.47
CA GLY A 207 50.76 -8.89 22.94
C GLY A 207 49.37 -8.42 23.41
N TRP A 208 49.41 -7.77 24.52
CA TRP A 208 48.40 -6.89 25.06
C TRP A 208 48.17 -5.69 24.13
N THR A 209 46.95 -5.36 23.79
CA THR A 209 46.46 -3.98 23.85
C THR A 209 44.95 -3.97 23.89
N SER A 210 44.48 -3.31 24.89
CA SER A 210 43.11 -2.89 25.19
C SER A 210 42.62 -1.79 24.25
N SER A 211 41.37 -1.79 23.97
CA SER A 211 40.50 -0.63 23.77
C SER A 211 39.21 -1.13 23.11
N GLY A 212 38.07 -1.21 23.73
CA GLY A 212 37.35 -0.14 24.33
C GLY A 212 36.47 0.52 23.29
N GLY A 213 35.18 0.16 23.22
CA GLY A 213 34.28 0.89 22.36
C GLY A 213 32.94 0.21 22.15
N TRP A 214 32.15 0.18 23.16
CA TRP A 214 30.71 0.02 23.07
C TRP A 214 30.14 1.33 22.52
N PHE A 215 29.58 1.33 21.34
CA PHE A 215 28.68 2.39 20.90
C PHE A 215 27.28 1.81 20.64
N ILE A 216 26.51 1.86 21.67
CA ILE A 216 25.08 2.04 21.62
C ILE A 216 24.86 3.53 21.35
N GLY A 217 24.22 3.85 20.31
CA GLY A 217 23.82 5.21 20.01
C GLY A 217 23.19 5.16 18.63
N GLY A 218 22.06 5.58 18.52
CA GLY A 218 21.11 6.53 18.87
C GLY A 218 20.05 6.43 17.80
N MET A 219 18.94 6.28 18.11
CA MET A 219 17.93 7.24 18.46
C MET A 219 18.09 8.57 17.71
N GLY A 220 17.07 8.89 16.94
CA GLY A 220 16.78 10.25 16.58
C GLY A 220 16.75 10.51 15.10
N GLY A 221 15.58 10.49 14.56
CA GLY A 221 15.22 11.09 13.31
C GLY A 221 13.76 11.54 13.38
N MET A 222 13.50 12.51 14.26
CA MET A 222 12.35 13.38 14.09
C MET A 222 12.62 14.23 12.87
N GLY A 223 11.97 13.90 11.78
CA GLY A 223 11.85 14.73 10.59
C GLY A 223 10.47 15.34 10.60
N GLY A 224 10.45 16.60 10.88
CA GLY A 224 9.37 17.51 10.97
C GLY A 224 8.51 17.63 9.73
N GLY A 225 7.31 17.99 9.98
CA GLY A 225 6.20 18.41 9.22
C GLY A 225 6.53 19.29 8.03
N GLY A 226 6.01 18.88 6.91
CA GLY A 226 5.67 19.77 5.83
C GLY A 226 4.16 19.91 5.86
N GLY A 227 3.67 21.06 6.26
CA GLY A 227 2.29 21.43 6.13
C GLY A 227 1.94 21.52 4.65
N GLY A 228 1.25 20.55 4.13
CA GLY A 228 0.53 20.63 2.88
C GLY A 228 -0.86 21.17 3.18
N GLY A 229 -1.21 22.31 2.60
CA GLY A 229 -2.50 22.94 2.74
C GLY A 229 -3.61 21.96 2.37
N GLY A 230 -4.55 21.75 3.29
CA GLY A 230 -5.70 20.91 3.09
C GLY A 230 -6.56 21.41 1.93
N PHE A 231 -6.82 20.53 0.99
CA PHE A 231 -7.81 20.75 -0.04
C PHE A 231 -9.20 20.65 0.58
N SER A 232 -9.98 21.73 0.50
CA SER A 232 -11.40 21.70 0.83
C SER A 232 -12.21 21.67 -0.44
N GLY A 233 -12.45 20.50 -0.95
CA GLY A 233 -13.52 20.27 -1.93
C GLY A 233 -14.84 20.05 -1.21
N GLY A 234 -15.95 19.96 -1.90
CA GLY A 234 -17.28 19.72 -1.32
C GLY A 234 -17.44 18.36 -0.61
N GLY A 235 -16.45 17.50 -0.63
CA GLY A 235 -16.35 16.21 0.04
C GLY A 235 -15.31 16.21 1.17
N GLY A 236 -15.03 15.05 1.72
CA GLY A 236 -14.08 14.90 2.80
C GLY A 236 -12.64 15.15 2.36
N SER A 237 -11.81 15.62 3.28
CA SER A 237 -10.38 15.75 3.07
C SER A 237 -9.68 14.40 3.20
N PHE A 238 -8.75 14.15 2.32
CA PHE A 238 -7.87 12.98 2.35
C PHE A 238 -6.44 13.46 2.60
N GLY A 239 -5.84 13.01 3.71
CA GLY A 239 -4.47 13.36 4.09
C GLY A 239 -3.41 12.42 3.50
N GLY A 240 -3.82 11.49 2.63
CA GLY A 240 -2.95 10.41 2.17
C GLY A 240 -2.81 9.27 3.17
N GLY A 241 -3.68 9.25 4.19
CA GLY A 241 -3.81 8.13 5.12
C GLY A 241 -4.28 6.87 4.41
N GLY A 242 -3.78 5.73 4.84
CA GLY A 242 -4.13 4.44 4.24
C GLY A 242 -2.92 3.56 3.99
N SER A 243 -3.12 2.48 3.25
CA SER A 243 -2.03 1.54 2.98
C SER A 243 -2.12 0.95 1.59
N SER A 244 -0.95 0.72 1.01
CA SER A 244 -0.78 -0.01 -0.25
C SER A 244 -0.21 -1.39 -0.01
N GLY A 245 -0.52 -2.32 -0.92
CA GLY A 245 0.05 -3.67 -0.92
C GLY A 245 -0.03 -4.34 -2.28
N SER A 246 0.46 -5.57 -2.33
CA SER A 246 0.46 -6.42 -3.53
C SER A 246 0.16 -7.87 -3.16
N TRP A 247 -0.21 -8.69 -4.15
CA TRP A 247 -0.48 -10.12 -3.99
C TRP A 247 0.20 -11.01 -5.03
#